data_56fd9a9954bf8e4676a03b971fc089c3
#
_entry.id   56fd9a9954bf8e4676a03b971fc089c3
#
_cell.length_a   1.000
_cell.length_b   1.000
_cell.length_c   1.000
_cell.angle_alpha   90.00
_cell.angle_beta   90.00
_cell.angle_gamma   90.00
#
_symmetry.space_group_name_H-M   'P 1'
#
loop_
_entity.id
_entity.type
_entity.pdbx_description
1 polymer ?
#
loop_
_entity_poly.entity_id
_entity_poly.type
_entity_poly.pdbx_seq_one_letter_code
_entity_poly.pdbx_strand_id
1 'polypeptide(L)'
;MLRSRLGKVDRAAIVIPRMVSPVIPVSRTTPPDRQSTPTPPPGVTPLTESGARSHVSGVCFKIGPPRLVGVEVEWFVHDDRCPSRPVRPELLHAALESLPLGGPDGVSLPSGSRLTLEPGGQVELSSPPATGLLACVEDTRRDLTALRAAFAAQGLRLTGTGTDPYARPRRMVLDHPRYLAMERFFDSAGPWGRIMMTGTASVQVCLDAGEADGPHAVERRWRLAHRLGPVLVAAFANSPTLDGSSTGHRSTRQAVWSRMDPTRTLAPEPDHGDPREAWAQYVLDAQVLCVRRPEGLPWTAPTGLTFRDWIRGAGERPPTLDDLDYHRTTLFPPVRPRGHLELRMIDAQPGDGWVVVAALVTALLDDPVAADAALAALEPLERTDGPRPPRSEVWRRAATLAMADPELRRATLTCFAAADAALGRLPGAGQLRTVVAEFAERYPARGRCPADDQLDALRSGTRPAPPEEAAP
;
A
#
# COMPACT_ATOMS: atom_id res chain seq x y z
N MET A 1 6.76 2.73 -59.20
CA MET A 1 5.84 1.62 -58.85
C MET A 1 6.53 0.72 -57.89
N LEU A 2 6.15 0.79 -56.61
CA LEU A 2 6.14 -0.30 -55.64
C LEU A 2 5.41 0.20 -54.38
N ARG A 3 4.14 -0.19 -54.30
CA ARG A 3 3.23 0.11 -53.20
C ARG A 3 3.33 -1.01 -52.18
N SER A 4 3.36 -0.58 -50.89
CA SER A 4 2.69 -1.17 -49.72
C SER A 4 2.86 -2.64 -49.42
N ARG A 5 3.40 -2.89 -48.23
CA ARG A 5 2.80 -3.83 -47.25
C ARG A 5 3.18 -3.38 -45.87
N LEU A 6 2.36 -2.51 -45.28
CA LEU A 6 2.30 -2.36 -43.81
C LEU A 6 1.42 -3.48 -43.28
N GLY A 7 2.06 -4.48 -42.70
CA GLY A 7 1.39 -5.54 -41.94
C GLY A 7 0.73 -4.94 -40.70
N LYS A 8 -0.52 -5.32 -40.47
CA LYS A 8 -1.25 -5.07 -39.23
C LYS A 8 -0.46 -5.69 -38.09
N VAL A 9 0.03 -4.88 -37.16
CA VAL A 9 0.53 -5.33 -35.89
C VAL A 9 -0.71 -5.68 -35.04
N ASP A 10 -0.92 -6.96 -34.82
CA ASP A 10 -1.88 -7.45 -33.84
C ASP A 10 -1.54 -6.86 -32.47
N ARG A 11 -2.51 -6.16 -31.87
CA ARG A 11 -2.45 -5.71 -30.51
C ARG A 11 -2.58 -6.94 -29.59
N ALA A 12 -1.45 -7.56 -29.26
CA ALA A 12 -1.42 -8.54 -28.19
C ALA A 12 -1.73 -7.82 -26.88
N ALA A 13 -2.92 -8.05 -26.35
CA ALA A 13 -3.32 -7.60 -25.03
C ALA A 13 -2.40 -8.22 -23.99
N ILE A 14 -1.84 -7.39 -23.11
CA ILE A 14 -1.14 -7.84 -21.91
C ILE A 14 -2.15 -8.65 -21.09
N VAL A 15 -1.95 -9.95 -21.03
CA VAL A 15 -2.78 -10.85 -20.19
C VAL A 15 -2.31 -10.65 -18.76
N ILE A 16 -2.98 -9.73 -18.04
CA ILE A 16 -2.91 -9.69 -16.58
C ILE A 16 -3.69 -10.91 -16.09
N PRO A 17 -3.15 -11.72 -15.16
CA PRO A 17 -3.87 -12.88 -14.64
C PRO A 17 -5.24 -12.43 -14.13
N ARG A 18 -6.31 -13.01 -14.67
CA ARG A 18 -7.67 -12.78 -14.20
C ARG A 18 -7.75 -13.25 -12.75
N MET A 19 -8.23 -12.40 -11.85
CA MET A 19 -8.90 -12.88 -10.65
C MET A 19 -10.10 -13.72 -11.12
N VAL A 20 -9.94 -15.03 -11.09
CA VAL A 20 -10.98 -15.97 -11.54
C VAL A 20 -12.06 -16.03 -10.47
N SER A 21 -13.16 -15.33 -10.72
CA SER A 21 -14.45 -15.71 -10.14
C SER A 21 -15.17 -16.63 -11.15
N PRO A 22 -15.85 -17.68 -10.73
CA PRO A 22 -16.50 -18.62 -11.64
C PRO A 22 -17.59 -17.93 -12.47
N VAL A 23 -17.53 -18.12 -13.78
CA VAL A 23 -18.48 -17.58 -14.75
C VAL A 23 -19.77 -18.40 -14.69
N ILE A 24 -20.87 -17.77 -14.28
CA ILE A 24 -22.23 -18.28 -14.47
C ILE A 24 -22.73 -17.75 -15.83
N PRO A 25 -23.26 -18.57 -16.73
CA PRO A 25 -23.72 -18.12 -18.04
C PRO A 25 -24.98 -17.25 -17.92
N VAL A 26 -24.96 -16.07 -18.53
CA VAL A 26 -26.09 -15.13 -18.55
C VAL A 26 -26.88 -15.32 -19.84
N SER A 27 -28.15 -15.61 -19.67
CA SER A 27 -29.19 -15.66 -20.73
C SER A 27 -29.51 -14.23 -21.18
N ARG A 28 -29.65 -14.01 -22.49
CA ARG A 28 -30.02 -12.71 -23.09
C ARG A 28 -31.47 -12.37 -22.77
N THR A 29 -31.71 -11.21 -22.15
CA THR A 29 -33.04 -10.59 -22.05
C THR A 29 -33.02 -9.13 -22.41
N THR A 30 -34.08 -8.69 -23.05
CA THR A 30 -34.43 -7.35 -23.56
C THR A 30 -34.45 -6.27 -22.46
N PRO A 31 -34.20 -4.97 -22.76
CA PRO A 31 -34.16 -3.93 -21.75
C PRO A 31 -35.55 -3.60 -21.21
N PRO A 32 -35.71 -3.44 -19.87
CA PRO A 32 -36.99 -3.08 -19.27
C PRO A 32 -37.16 -1.56 -19.12
N ASP A 33 -38.44 -1.19 -19.15
CA ASP A 33 -39.03 0.13 -18.99
C ASP A 33 -38.76 0.73 -17.60
N ARG A 34 -38.62 2.05 -17.54
CA ARG A 34 -38.35 2.81 -16.29
C ARG A 34 -39.60 2.82 -15.42
N GLN A 35 -39.58 2.15 -14.30
CA GLN A 35 -40.33 2.36 -13.04
C GLN A 35 -40.62 1.07 -12.27
N SER A 36 -39.60 0.30 -11.94
CA SER A 36 -39.71 -0.69 -10.87
C SER A 36 -38.36 -0.86 -10.19
N THR A 37 -38.34 -0.81 -8.87
CA THR A 37 -37.20 -1.21 -8.05
C THR A 37 -36.77 -2.59 -8.50
N PRO A 38 -35.49 -2.81 -8.92
CA PRO A 38 -35.08 -4.12 -9.44
C PRO A 38 -35.19 -5.14 -8.30
N THR A 39 -36.07 -6.11 -8.50
CA THR A 39 -36.18 -7.28 -7.62
C THR A 39 -34.91 -8.12 -7.78
N PRO A 40 -34.24 -8.55 -6.71
CA PRO A 40 -33.09 -9.43 -6.81
C PRO A 40 -33.47 -10.73 -7.55
N PRO A 41 -32.52 -11.34 -8.28
CA PRO A 41 -32.76 -12.62 -8.93
C PRO A 41 -33.21 -13.65 -7.89
N PRO A 42 -34.11 -14.59 -8.26
CA PRO A 42 -34.60 -15.59 -7.34
C PRO A 42 -33.46 -16.42 -6.75
N GLY A 43 -33.38 -16.46 -5.41
CA GLY A 43 -32.36 -17.18 -4.65
C GLY A 43 -31.21 -16.33 -4.09
N VAL A 44 -31.14 -15.03 -4.38
CA VAL A 44 -30.14 -14.14 -3.77
C VAL A 44 -30.78 -13.42 -2.59
N THR A 45 -30.32 -13.72 -1.38
CA THR A 45 -30.72 -12.97 -0.18
C THR A 45 -30.15 -11.54 -0.27
N PRO A 46 -30.97 -10.47 -0.16
CA PRO A 46 -30.48 -9.12 -0.15
C PRO A 46 -29.49 -8.91 1.00
N LEU A 47 -28.38 -8.23 0.70
CA LEU A 47 -27.39 -7.86 1.73
C LEU A 47 -28.02 -6.82 2.66
N THR A 48 -28.01 -7.10 3.97
CA THR A 48 -28.46 -6.16 5.01
C THR A 48 -27.27 -5.46 5.65
N GLU A 49 -27.49 -4.30 6.29
CA GLU A 49 -26.41 -3.62 7.03
C GLU A 49 -25.82 -4.51 8.13
N SER A 50 -26.67 -5.24 8.87
CA SER A 50 -26.23 -6.17 9.90
C SER A 50 -25.43 -7.31 9.33
N GLY A 51 -25.88 -7.89 8.21
CA GLY A 51 -25.14 -8.95 7.51
C GLY A 51 -23.79 -8.47 6.97
N ALA A 52 -23.75 -7.26 6.40
CA ALA A 52 -22.52 -6.64 5.92
C ALA A 52 -21.53 -6.38 7.06
N ARG A 53 -21.99 -5.83 8.19
CA ARG A 53 -21.15 -5.60 9.39
C ARG A 53 -20.58 -6.91 9.93
N SER A 54 -21.41 -7.91 10.11
CA SER A 54 -20.98 -9.23 10.59
C SER A 54 -19.95 -9.86 9.66
N HIS A 55 -20.16 -9.77 8.34
CA HIS A 55 -19.21 -10.28 7.36
C HIS A 55 -17.85 -9.53 7.45
N VAL A 56 -17.86 -8.20 7.42
CA VAL A 56 -16.63 -7.39 7.50
C VAL A 56 -15.86 -7.69 8.78
N SER A 57 -16.54 -7.72 9.94
CA SER A 57 -15.90 -8.05 11.22
C SER A 57 -15.28 -9.46 11.22
N GLY A 58 -15.95 -10.44 10.63
CA GLY A 58 -15.48 -11.83 10.60
C GLY A 58 -14.30 -12.08 9.68
N VAL A 59 -14.24 -11.40 8.51
CA VAL A 59 -13.19 -11.65 7.51
C VAL A 59 -11.98 -10.73 7.64
N CYS A 60 -12.12 -9.55 8.28
CA CYS A 60 -11.04 -8.58 8.36
C CYS A 60 -10.13 -8.78 9.57
N PHE A 61 -10.61 -9.42 10.64
CA PHE A 61 -9.82 -9.66 11.85
C PHE A 61 -9.83 -11.15 12.19
N LYS A 62 -8.84 -11.88 11.70
CA LYS A 62 -8.62 -13.26 12.12
C LYS A 62 -7.92 -13.27 13.48
N ILE A 63 -8.54 -13.93 14.44
CA ILE A 63 -8.04 -14.01 15.81
C ILE A 63 -7.09 -15.20 15.93
N GLY A 64 -5.91 -14.95 16.50
CA GLY A 64 -4.89 -15.97 16.75
C GLY A 64 -3.58 -15.34 17.22
N PRO A 65 -2.66 -16.14 17.77
CA PRO A 65 -1.37 -15.63 18.22
C PRO A 65 -0.55 -15.10 17.04
N PRO A 66 0.18 -13.99 17.19
CA PRO A 66 1.05 -13.45 16.16
C PRO A 66 2.12 -14.46 15.76
N ARG A 67 2.16 -14.80 14.48
CA ARG A 67 3.09 -15.80 13.93
C ARG A 67 3.54 -15.47 12.52
N LEU A 68 2.69 -14.80 11.77
CA LEU A 68 2.90 -14.56 10.33
C LEU A 68 3.31 -13.12 10.08
N VAL A 69 4.31 -12.98 9.23
CA VAL A 69 4.84 -11.71 8.75
C VAL A 69 4.83 -11.72 7.23
N GLY A 70 4.37 -10.64 6.63
CA GLY A 70 4.44 -10.40 5.19
C GLY A 70 4.81 -8.96 4.89
N VAL A 71 5.31 -8.73 3.69
CA VAL A 71 5.62 -7.39 3.19
C VAL A 71 5.10 -7.22 1.77
N GLU A 72 4.65 -6.00 1.46
CA GLU A 72 4.41 -5.55 0.09
C GLU A 72 5.40 -4.41 -0.16
N VAL A 73 6.19 -4.50 -1.23
CA VAL A 73 7.25 -3.54 -1.54
C VAL A 73 7.09 -3.07 -2.98
N GLU A 74 7.03 -1.76 -3.16
CA GLU A 74 6.81 -1.13 -4.44
C GLU A 74 8.06 -0.37 -4.90
N TRP A 75 8.33 -0.39 -6.21
CA TRP A 75 9.42 0.37 -6.83
C TRP A 75 8.98 1.04 -8.11
N PHE A 76 9.55 2.21 -8.37
CA PHE A 76 9.53 2.78 -9.71
C PHE A 76 10.50 2.04 -10.61
N VAL A 77 10.11 1.88 -11.87
CA VAL A 77 10.98 1.34 -12.91
C VAL A 77 11.55 2.47 -13.73
N HIS A 78 12.87 2.54 -13.85
CA HIS A 78 13.57 3.55 -14.64
C HIS A 78 14.51 2.92 -15.67
N ASP A 79 14.66 3.57 -16.81
CA ASP A 79 15.73 3.29 -17.77
C ASP A 79 17.06 3.67 -17.09
N ASP A 80 18.00 2.75 -17.00
CA ASP A 80 19.27 2.94 -16.26
C ASP A 80 20.13 4.04 -16.88
N ARG A 81 20.08 4.19 -18.22
CA ARG A 81 20.84 5.21 -18.96
C ARG A 81 20.16 6.59 -18.97
N CYS A 82 18.83 6.62 -18.92
CA CYS A 82 18.05 7.85 -18.98
C CYS A 82 16.80 7.78 -18.11
N PRO A 83 16.92 7.93 -16.76
CA PRO A 83 15.83 7.73 -15.82
C PRO A 83 14.61 8.65 -16.02
N SER A 84 14.80 9.82 -16.64
CA SER A 84 13.70 10.74 -16.98
C SER A 84 12.92 10.30 -18.24
N ARG A 85 13.40 9.30 -18.98
CA ARG A 85 12.69 8.74 -20.12
C ARG A 85 11.60 7.77 -19.64
N PRO A 86 10.39 7.84 -20.17
CA PRO A 86 9.39 6.79 -19.94
C PRO A 86 9.92 5.43 -20.37
N VAL A 87 9.75 4.44 -19.51
CA VAL A 87 10.13 3.06 -19.84
C VAL A 87 9.26 2.54 -20.97
N ARG A 88 9.88 1.92 -21.96
CA ARG A 88 9.16 1.32 -23.07
C ARG A 88 8.44 0.06 -22.60
N PRO A 89 7.14 -0.11 -22.92
CA PRO A 89 6.36 -1.27 -22.50
C PRO A 89 6.99 -2.61 -22.87
N GLU A 90 7.68 -2.68 -24.01
CA GLU A 90 8.34 -3.91 -24.48
C GLU A 90 9.48 -4.35 -23.57
N LEU A 91 10.23 -3.41 -22.99
CA LEU A 91 11.32 -3.73 -22.04
C LEU A 91 10.76 -4.22 -20.71
N LEU A 92 9.69 -3.56 -20.22
CA LEU A 92 8.99 -3.99 -19.01
C LEU A 92 8.43 -5.41 -19.19
N HIS A 93 7.79 -5.66 -20.34
CA HIS A 93 7.26 -6.97 -20.67
C HIS A 93 8.36 -8.04 -20.76
N ALA A 94 9.46 -7.76 -21.46
CA ALA A 94 10.59 -8.66 -21.57
C ALA A 94 11.22 -8.99 -20.20
N ALA A 95 11.30 -8.00 -19.28
CA ALA A 95 11.79 -8.24 -17.92
C ALA A 95 10.85 -9.19 -17.16
N LEU A 96 9.53 -8.97 -17.25
CA LEU A 96 8.54 -9.81 -16.60
C LEU A 96 8.49 -11.23 -17.18
N GLU A 97 8.58 -11.37 -18.50
CA GLU A 97 8.60 -12.67 -19.18
C GLU A 97 9.87 -13.50 -18.91
N SER A 98 10.98 -12.84 -18.56
CA SER A 98 12.21 -13.52 -18.20
C SER A 98 12.18 -14.19 -16.82
N LEU A 99 11.20 -13.83 -15.99
CA LEU A 99 10.97 -14.45 -14.69
C LEU A 99 10.30 -15.82 -14.84
N PRO A 100 10.57 -16.77 -13.95
CA PRO A 100 9.95 -18.10 -14.02
C PRO A 100 8.41 -17.99 -14.01
N LEU A 101 7.76 -18.64 -14.96
CA LEU A 101 6.31 -18.83 -14.92
C LEU A 101 6.01 -19.98 -13.98
N GLY A 102 5.38 -19.71 -12.85
CA GLY A 102 5.05 -20.73 -11.86
C GLY A 102 3.74 -20.42 -11.15
N GLY A 103 2.81 -21.36 -11.19
CA GLY A 103 1.53 -21.29 -10.52
C GLY A 103 0.36 -20.87 -11.42
N PRO A 104 -0.87 -21.09 -10.95
CA PRO A 104 -2.11 -20.85 -11.73
C PRO A 104 -2.35 -19.37 -12.05
N ASP A 105 -1.67 -18.45 -11.38
CA ASP A 105 -1.95 -17.00 -11.44
C ASP A 105 -0.85 -16.16 -12.10
N GLY A 106 0.16 -16.75 -12.73
CA GLY A 106 1.18 -16.01 -13.50
C GLY A 106 2.62 -16.16 -13.00
N VAL A 107 3.40 -15.07 -12.98
CA VAL A 107 4.83 -15.05 -12.62
C VAL A 107 5.01 -15.43 -11.15
N SER A 108 5.78 -16.49 -10.90
CA SER A 108 6.17 -16.91 -9.57
C SER A 108 7.67 -16.65 -9.37
N LEU A 109 8.00 -15.90 -8.34
CA LEU A 109 9.37 -15.71 -7.89
C LEU A 109 9.85 -16.93 -7.08
N PRO A 110 11.16 -17.13 -6.87
CA PRO A 110 11.73 -18.34 -6.26
C PRO A 110 11.10 -18.74 -4.91
N SER A 111 10.73 -17.77 -4.07
CA SER A 111 10.09 -18.00 -2.77
C SER A 111 8.57 -17.83 -2.82
N GLY A 112 7.98 -17.64 -4.00
CA GLY A 112 6.56 -17.58 -4.20
C GLY A 112 5.93 -16.19 -4.01
N SER A 113 6.71 -15.12 -3.96
CA SER A 113 6.15 -13.77 -3.94
C SER A 113 5.38 -13.49 -5.21
N ARG A 114 4.26 -12.80 -5.04
CA ARG A 114 3.41 -12.35 -6.14
C ARG A 114 3.95 -11.03 -6.69
N LEU A 115 3.97 -10.91 -8.01
CA LEU A 115 4.37 -9.69 -8.70
C LEU A 115 3.17 -9.05 -9.36
N THR A 116 2.96 -7.76 -9.12
CA THR A 116 1.91 -6.96 -9.74
C THR A 116 2.47 -5.67 -10.32
N LEU A 117 1.76 -5.11 -11.29
CA LEU A 117 2.02 -3.77 -11.80
C LEU A 117 0.97 -2.81 -11.26
N GLU A 118 1.43 -1.69 -10.76
CA GLU A 118 0.59 -0.58 -10.37
C GLU A 118 0.22 0.30 -11.59
N PRO A 119 -0.84 1.12 -11.50
CA PRO A 119 -1.35 1.89 -12.64
C PRO A 119 -0.32 2.76 -13.38
N GLY A 120 0.72 3.23 -12.71
CA GLY A 120 1.80 4.03 -13.31
C GLY A 120 3.00 3.22 -13.80
N GLY A 121 2.93 1.89 -13.72
CA GLY A 121 4.02 0.98 -14.08
C GLY A 121 5.03 0.74 -12.96
N GLN A 122 4.68 1.12 -11.72
CA GLN A 122 5.43 0.68 -10.55
C GLN A 122 5.27 -0.84 -10.41
N VAL A 123 6.32 -1.50 -9.96
CA VAL A 123 6.33 -2.94 -9.70
C VAL A 123 6.14 -3.15 -8.21
N GLU A 124 5.17 -3.97 -7.85
CA GLU A 124 4.91 -4.40 -6.49
C GLU A 124 5.25 -5.88 -6.33
N LEU A 125 6.01 -6.20 -5.28
CA LEU A 125 6.28 -7.54 -4.81
C LEU A 125 5.52 -7.74 -3.50
N SER A 126 4.59 -8.70 -3.47
CA SER A 126 3.86 -9.10 -2.27
C SER A 126 4.35 -10.47 -1.82
N SER A 127 5.01 -10.54 -0.67
CA SER A 127 5.51 -11.82 -0.12
C SER A 127 4.35 -12.73 0.30
N PRO A 128 4.49 -14.05 0.24
CA PRO A 128 3.61 -14.94 0.97
C PRO A 128 3.77 -14.69 2.49
N PRO A 129 2.75 -15.01 3.32
CA PRO A 129 2.87 -14.92 4.76
C PRO A 129 3.89 -15.97 5.26
N ALA A 130 5.01 -15.49 5.82
CA ALA A 130 6.09 -16.33 6.35
C ALA A 130 5.96 -16.51 7.86
N THR A 131 6.43 -17.64 8.38
CA THR A 131 6.47 -17.90 9.83
C THR A 131 7.60 -17.11 10.47
N GLY A 132 7.28 -15.90 10.93
CA GLY A 132 8.19 -14.96 11.59
C GLY A 132 9.02 -14.11 10.66
N LEU A 133 9.64 -13.10 11.27
CA LEU A 133 10.38 -12.04 10.59
C LEU A 133 11.56 -12.55 9.76
N LEU A 134 12.35 -13.48 10.31
CA LEU A 134 13.57 -13.95 9.64
C LEU A 134 13.27 -14.66 8.31
N ALA A 135 12.28 -15.56 8.32
CA ALA A 135 11.84 -16.24 7.11
C ALA A 135 11.29 -15.25 6.08
N CYS A 136 10.45 -14.28 6.52
CA CYS A 136 9.91 -13.24 5.64
C CYS A 136 11.03 -12.46 4.94
N VAL A 137 12.05 -12.03 5.69
CA VAL A 137 13.17 -11.26 5.14
C VAL A 137 14.01 -12.09 4.18
N GLU A 138 14.32 -13.33 4.52
CA GLU A 138 15.14 -14.21 3.67
C GLU A 138 14.42 -14.52 2.35
N ASP A 139 13.17 -14.93 2.41
CA ASP A 139 12.38 -15.27 1.23
C ASP A 139 12.17 -14.07 0.31
N THR A 140 11.83 -12.90 0.88
CA THR A 140 11.64 -11.67 0.12
C THR A 140 12.95 -11.19 -0.52
N ARG A 141 14.10 -11.31 0.16
CA ARG A 141 15.42 -10.98 -0.42
C ARG A 141 15.75 -11.86 -1.62
N ARG A 142 15.48 -13.18 -1.52
CA ARG A 142 15.71 -14.13 -2.61
C ARG A 142 14.89 -13.75 -3.84
N ASP A 143 13.63 -13.46 -3.64
CA ASP A 143 12.72 -13.04 -4.71
C ASP A 143 13.11 -11.69 -5.30
N LEU A 144 13.49 -10.73 -4.47
CA LEU A 144 13.92 -9.40 -4.92
C LEU A 144 15.22 -9.47 -5.71
N THR A 145 16.15 -10.36 -5.35
CA THR A 145 17.40 -10.60 -6.11
C THR A 145 17.08 -11.08 -7.52
N ALA A 146 16.19 -12.06 -7.66
CA ALA A 146 15.73 -12.53 -8.98
C ALA A 146 15.05 -11.43 -9.79
N LEU A 147 14.19 -10.65 -9.14
CA LEU A 147 13.49 -9.52 -9.77
C LEU A 147 14.48 -8.45 -10.28
N ARG A 148 15.41 -8.02 -9.43
CA ARG A 148 16.45 -7.03 -9.80
C ARG A 148 17.28 -7.51 -10.98
N ALA A 149 17.71 -8.78 -10.98
CA ALA A 149 18.48 -9.37 -12.08
C ALA A 149 17.71 -9.36 -13.41
N ALA A 150 16.43 -9.72 -13.39
CA ALA A 150 15.57 -9.72 -14.57
C ALA A 150 15.41 -8.30 -15.18
N PHE A 151 15.22 -7.30 -14.35
CA PHE A 151 15.08 -5.91 -14.79
C PHE A 151 16.42 -5.34 -15.27
N ALA A 152 17.51 -5.60 -14.56
CA ALA A 152 18.85 -5.16 -14.95
C ALA A 152 19.28 -5.75 -16.31
N ALA A 153 18.92 -6.99 -16.63
CA ALA A 153 19.17 -7.61 -17.93
C ALA A 153 18.51 -6.86 -19.10
N GLN A 154 17.46 -6.08 -18.83
CA GLN A 154 16.80 -5.22 -19.81
C GLN A 154 17.28 -3.75 -19.75
N GLY A 155 18.32 -3.44 -18.97
CA GLY A 155 18.79 -2.08 -18.73
C GLY A 155 17.80 -1.23 -17.92
N LEU A 156 17.00 -1.87 -17.08
CA LEU A 156 16.03 -1.24 -16.19
C LEU A 156 16.50 -1.34 -14.74
N ARG A 157 16.15 -0.32 -13.94
CA ARG A 157 16.48 -0.26 -12.53
C ARG A 157 15.21 -0.06 -11.69
N LEU A 158 15.14 -0.74 -10.56
CA LEU A 158 14.12 -0.55 -9.53
C LEU A 158 14.57 0.56 -8.57
N THR A 159 13.75 1.59 -8.40
CA THR A 159 14.06 2.75 -7.54
C THR A 159 13.05 2.82 -6.40
N GLY A 160 13.54 2.66 -5.17
CA GLY A 160 12.72 2.71 -3.94
C GLY A 160 12.67 4.12 -3.38
N THR A 161 11.70 4.91 -3.82
CA THR A 161 11.38 6.26 -3.30
C THR A 161 9.87 6.40 -3.16
N GLY A 162 9.39 7.20 -2.20
CA GLY A 162 7.95 7.36 -1.96
C GLY A 162 7.22 8.12 -3.07
N THR A 163 7.92 8.96 -3.85
CA THR A 163 7.44 9.59 -5.09
C THR A 163 8.49 9.47 -6.18
N ASP A 164 8.06 9.48 -7.45
CA ASP A 164 9.00 9.46 -8.57
C ASP A 164 9.90 10.72 -8.53
N PRO A 165 11.21 10.55 -8.40
CA PRO A 165 12.12 11.68 -8.27
C PRO A 165 12.40 12.39 -9.60
N TYR A 166 11.97 11.82 -10.73
CA TYR A 166 12.23 12.37 -12.06
C TYR A 166 10.98 13.03 -12.65
N ALA A 167 11.19 14.14 -13.36
CA ALA A 167 10.13 14.76 -14.16
C ALA A 167 9.82 13.89 -15.39
N ARG A 168 8.83 13.03 -15.26
CA ARG A 168 8.33 12.16 -16.33
C ARG A 168 6.83 12.38 -16.55
N PRO A 169 6.33 12.25 -17.80
CA PRO A 169 4.90 12.22 -18.02
C PRO A 169 4.25 11.08 -17.24
N ARG A 170 3.31 11.42 -16.35
CA ARG A 170 2.50 10.42 -15.64
C ARG A 170 1.51 9.82 -16.60
N ARG A 171 1.58 8.52 -16.78
CA ARG A 171 0.69 7.77 -17.66
C ARG A 171 0.15 6.55 -16.94
N MET A 172 -1.14 6.31 -17.13
CA MET A 172 -1.72 5.02 -16.79
C MET A 172 -1.23 3.99 -17.81
N VAL A 173 -0.62 2.91 -17.33
CA VAL A 173 -0.15 1.80 -18.19
C VAL A 173 -1.14 0.62 -18.17
N LEU A 174 -2.10 0.62 -17.24
CA LEU A 174 -3.11 -0.42 -17.08
C LEU A 174 -4.45 0.05 -17.66
N ASP A 175 -4.91 -0.62 -18.70
CA ASP A 175 -6.24 -0.40 -19.28
C ASP A 175 -7.24 -1.38 -18.66
N HIS A 176 -7.70 -1.07 -17.46
CA HIS A 176 -8.69 -1.89 -16.75
C HIS A 176 -9.82 -1.00 -16.20
N PRO A 177 -11.11 -1.39 -16.31
CA PRO A 177 -12.27 -0.57 -15.89
C PRO A 177 -12.19 -0.06 -14.46
N ARG A 178 -11.57 -0.82 -13.54
CA ARG A 178 -11.29 -0.38 -12.16
C ARG A 178 -10.47 0.92 -12.14
N TYR A 179 -9.35 0.95 -12.85
CA TYR A 179 -8.44 2.09 -12.80
C TYR A 179 -8.99 3.32 -13.52
N LEU A 180 -9.75 3.11 -14.59
CA LEU A 180 -10.51 4.18 -15.25
C LEU A 180 -11.59 4.78 -14.32
N ALA A 181 -12.28 3.93 -13.55
CA ALA A 181 -13.25 4.38 -12.55
C ALA A 181 -12.57 5.11 -11.39
N MET A 182 -11.41 4.60 -10.91
CA MET A 182 -10.60 5.26 -9.88
C MET A 182 -10.13 6.64 -10.31
N GLU A 183 -9.59 6.77 -11.52
CA GLU A 183 -9.15 8.04 -12.08
C GLU A 183 -10.29 9.07 -12.10
N ARG A 184 -11.45 8.68 -12.65
CA ARG A 184 -12.63 9.55 -12.70
C ARG A 184 -13.13 9.95 -11.32
N PHE A 185 -13.15 9.00 -10.39
CA PHE A 185 -13.58 9.25 -9.01
C PHE A 185 -12.69 10.31 -8.34
N PHE A 186 -11.37 10.14 -8.45
CA PHE A 186 -10.43 11.04 -7.79
C PHE A 186 -10.25 12.38 -8.50
N ASP A 187 -10.40 12.46 -9.81
CA ASP A 187 -10.29 13.70 -10.58
C ASP A 187 -11.32 14.76 -10.14
N SER A 188 -12.45 14.34 -9.57
CA SER A 188 -13.46 15.25 -9.01
C SER A 188 -12.93 16.11 -7.85
N ALA A 189 -11.87 15.65 -7.16
CA ALA A 189 -11.23 16.32 -6.02
C ALA A 189 -9.85 16.94 -6.35
N GLY A 190 -9.44 16.97 -7.62
CA GLY A 190 -8.18 17.54 -8.08
C GLY A 190 -7.15 16.48 -8.51
N PRO A 191 -5.88 16.86 -8.72
CA PRO A 191 -4.89 16.01 -9.38
C PRO A 191 -4.32 14.88 -8.49
N TRP A 192 -4.65 14.88 -7.20
CA TRP A 192 -3.99 14.05 -6.19
C TRP A 192 -4.17 12.56 -6.44
N GLY A 193 -5.33 12.15 -6.96
CA GLY A 193 -5.59 10.75 -7.31
C GLY A 193 -4.68 10.22 -8.40
N ARG A 194 -4.48 10.99 -9.48
CA ARG A 194 -3.54 10.61 -10.55
C ARG A 194 -2.11 10.55 -10.05
N ILE A 195 -1.71 11.53 -9.20
CA ILE A 195 -0.37 11.53 -8.60
C ILE A 195 -0.19 10.29 -7.73
N MET A 196 -1.18 9.95 -6.90
CA MET A 196 -1.15 8.75 -6.07
C MET A 196 -1.02 7.49 -6.92
N MET A 197 -1.90 7.29 -7.91
CA MET A 197 -1.96 6.09 -8.73
C MET A 197 -0.71 5.86 -9.58
N THR A 198 -0.07 6.93 -10.08
CA THR A 198 1.00 6.82 -11.07
C THR A 198 2.36 7.32 -10.60
N GLY A 199 2.44 7.91 -9.44
CA GLY A 199 3.64 8.61 -8.98
C GLY A 199 3.98 8.40 -7.52
N THR A 200 3.39 7.39 -6.85
CA THR A 200 3.76 7.03 -5.47
C THR A 200 4.13 5.55 -5.35
N ALA A 201 5.00 5.23 -4.38
CA ALA A 201 5.38 3.87 -4.04
C ALA A 201 5.62 3.75 -2.52
N SER A 202 5.39 2.55 -1.97
CA SER A 202 5.40 2.29 -0.52
C SER A 202 6.11 1.01 -0.12
N VAL A 203 6.37 0.89 1.17
CA VAL A 203 6.59 -0.38 1.87
C VAL A 203 5.40 -0.59 2.80
N GLN A 204 4.80 -1.77 2.74
CA GLN A 204 3.70 -2.16 3.61
C GLN A 204 4.12 -3.40 4.41
N VAL A 205 3.74 -3.44 5.69
CA VAL A 205 4.03 -4.57 6.57
C VAL A 205 2.71 -5.18 7.02
N CYS A 206 2.59 -6.49 6.84
CA CYS A 206 1.42 -7.29 7.14
C CYS A 206 1.71 -8.20 8.33
N LEU A 207 0.93 -8.06 9.40
CA LEU A 207 1.06 -8.84 10.64
C LEU A 207 -0.29 -9.38 11.07
N ASP A 208 -0.30 -10.54 11.74
CA ASP A 208 -1.52 -11.08 12.32
C ASP A 208 -2.27 -10.04 13.18
N ALA A 209 -3.61 -10.07 13.11
CA ALA A 209 -4.43 -9.09 13.84
C ALA A 209 -4.27 -9.19 15.35
N GLY A 210 -4.03 -10.40 15.88
CA GLY A 210 -3.81 -10.64 17.28
C GLY A 210 -4.81 -11.60 17.91
N GLU A 211 -4.79 -11.67 19.24
CA GLU A 211 -5.60 -12.55 20.06
C GLU A 211 -6.85 -11.84 20.60
N ALA A 212 -7.77 -12.60 21.17
CA ALA A 212 -8.97 -12.04 21.78
C ALA A 212 -8.66 -11.18 23.00
N ASP A 213 -7.63 -11.53 23.75
CA ASP A 213 -7.21 -10.84 24.97
C ASP A 213 -5.69 -10.96 25.19
N GLY A 214 -5.21 -10.44 26.33
CA GLY A 214 -3.80 -10.53 26.71
C GLY A 214 -2.90 -9.50 26.02
N PRO A 215 -1.57 -9.73 26.06
CA PRO A 215 -0.58 -8.78 25.55
C PRO A 215 -0.63 -8.59 24.03
N HIS A 216 -1.20 -9.55 23.32
CA HIS A 216 -1.41 -9.52 21.86
C HIS A 216 -2.86 -9.28 21.47
N ALA A 217 -3.68 -8.72 22.37
CA ALA A 217 -5.08 -8.41 22.06
C ALA A 217 -5.21 -7.52 20.81
N VAL A 218 -6.22 -7.83 19.98
CA VAL A 218 -6.50 -7.10 18.72
C VAL A 218 -6.62 -5.60 18.97
N GLU A 219 -7.34 -5.20 20.03
CA GLU A 219 -7.56 -3.78 20.37
C GLU A 219 -6.24 -3.06 20.67
N ARG A 220 -5.33 -3.74 21.37
CA ARG A 220 -4.02 -3.20 21.70
C ARG A 220 -3.15 -3.06 20.46
N ARG A 221 -3.09 -4.12 19.62
CA ARG A 221 -2.31 -4.13 18.37
C ARG A 221 -2.83 -3.10 17.36
N TRP A 222 -4.15 -3.02 17.21
CA TRP A 222 -4.82 -2.03 16.39
C TRP A 222 -4.48 -0.60 16.81
N ARG A 223 -4.60 -0.31 18.11
CA ARG A 223 -4.24 1.01 18.66
C ARG A 223 -2.76 1.33 18.43
N LEU A 224 -1.86 0.40 18.73
CA LEU A 224 -0.42 0.61 18.52
C LEU A 224 -0.07 0.83 17.06
N ALA A 225 -0.63 0.04 16.12
CA ALA A 225 -0.40 0.19 14.70
C ALA A 225 -0.77 1.60 14.19
N HIS A 226 -1.88 2.17 14.67
CA HIS A 226 -2.29 3.54 14.32
C HIS A 226 -1.40 4.59 14.98
N ARG A 227 -1.06 4.43 16.25
CA ARG A 227 -0.22 5.37 17.01
C ARG A 227 1.20 5.45 16.46
N LEU A 228 1.75 4.35 15.96
CA LEU A 228 3.06 4.31 15.29
C LEU A 228 3.11 5.14 14.00
N GLY A 229 1.96 5.45 13.40
CA GLY A 229 1.90 6.11 12.09
C GLY A 229 2.81 7.34 11.95
N PRO A 230 2.73 8.37 12.81
CA PRO A 230 3.59 9.56 12.69
C PRO A 230 5.08 9.24 12.81
N VAL A 231 5.46 8.32 13.67
CA VAL A 231 6.86 7.88 13.85
C VAL A 231 7.37 7.16 12.61
N LEU A 232 6.56 6.24 12.04
CA LEU A 232 6.91 5.51 10.82
C LEU A 232 7.00 6.44 9.61
N VAL A 233 6.04 7.37 9.47
CA VAL A 233 6.11 8.40 8.42
C VAL A 233 7.39 9.23 8.56
N ALA A 234 7.72 9.70 9.76
CA ALA A 234 8.86 10.57 9.96
C ALA A 234 10.20 9.85 9.82
N ALA A 235 10.34 8.63 10.36
CA ALA A 235 11.58 7.85 10.29
C ALA A 235 11.93 7.44 8.85
N PHE A 236 10.92 7.05 8.08
CA PHE A 236 11.07 6.48 6.75
C PHE A 236 10.63 7.43 5.62
N ALA A 237 10.46 8.72 5.91
CA ALA A 237 10.20 9.72 4.89
C ALA A 237 11.28 9.68 3.79
N ASN A 238 10.86 9.45 2.55
CA ASN A 238 11.74 9.22 1.41
C ASN A 238 11.14 9.74 0.09
N SER A 239 10.43 10.86 0.15
CA SER A 239 9.80 11.48 -1.03
C SER A 239 9.79 12.99 -0.97
N PRO A 240 10.98 13.66 -0.97
CA PRO A 240 11.04 15.11 -0.84
C PRO A 240 10.73 15.85 -2.14
N THR A 241 10.58 15.14 -3.25
CA THR A 241 10.43 15.71 -4.58
C THR A 241 9.16 15.27 -5.27
N LEU A 242 8.69 16.09 -6.19
CA LEU A 242 7.64 15.78 -7.16
C LEU A 242 8.01 16.48 -8.47
N ASP A 243 7.95 15.74 -9.58
CA ASP A 243 8.34 16.25 -10.91
C ASP A 243 9.74 16.87 -10.93
N GLY A 244 10.69 16.26 -10.23
CA GLY A 244 12.08 16.71 -10.16
C GLY A 244 12.33 17.92 -9.28
N SER A 245 11.31 18.45 -8.59
CA SER A 245 11.42 19.66 -7.76
C SER A 245 11.11 19.34 -6.30
N SER A 246 11.81 20.02 -5.37
CA SER A 246 11.52 19.91 -3.94
C SER A 246 10.14 20.47 -3.62
N THR A 247 9.39 19.75 -2.79
CA THR A 247 8.02 20.11 -2.40
C THR A 247 7.93 20.82 -1.04
N GLY A 248 9.04 20.86 -0.30
CA GLY A 248 9.06 21.31 1.10
C GLY A 248 8.67 20.23 2.11
N HIS A 249 8.26 19.05 1.67
CA HIS A 249 7.98 17.89 2.52
C HIS A 249 9.16 16.92 2.53
N ARG A 250 9.29 16.10 3.57
CA ARG A 250 10.14 14.91 3.59
C ARG A 250 9.39 13.68 3.05
N SER A 251 8.08 13.63 3.31
CA SER A 251 7.17 12.67 2.67
C SER A 251 6.09 13.39 1.88
N THR A 252 6.36 13.65 0.60
CA THR A 252 5.37 14.17 -0.35
C THR A 252 4.27 13.14 -0.59
N ARG A 253 4.61 11.84 -0.53
CA ARG A 253 3.61 10.77 -0.63
C ARG A 253 2.52 10.96 0.44
N GLN A 254 2.86 11.18 1.71
CA GLN A 254 1.87 11.43 2.75
C GLN A 254 1.09 12.73 2.52
N ALA A 255 1.74 13.76 2.01
CA ALA A 255 1.05 15.00 1.64
C ALA A 255 0.02 14.78 0.51
N VAL A 256 0.29 13.90 -0.44
CA VAL A 256 -0.67 13.47 -1.49
C VAL A 256 -1.83 12.70 -0.86
N TRP A 257 -1.54 11.67 -0.05
CA TRP A 257 -2.55 10.84 0.61
C TRP A 257 -3.50 11.66 1.51
N SER A 258 -2.98 12.68 2.20
CA SER A 258 -3.80 13.56 3.04
C SER A 258 -4.82 14.42 2.26
N ARG A 259 -4.67 14.53 0.94
CA ARG A 259 -5.55 15.30 0.05
C ARG A 259 -6.56 14.44 -0.72
N MET A 260 -6.47 13.12 -0.55
CA MET A 260 -7.38 12.17 -1.18
C MET A 260 -8.78 12.18 -0.52
N ASP A 261 -9.71 11.41 -1.08
CA ASP A 261 -11.05 11.24 -0.51
C ASP A 261 -10.99 10.78 0.96
N PRO A 262 -11.53 11.60 1.89
CA PRO A 262 -11.44 11.31 3.33
C PRO A 262 -12.20 10.05 3.74
N THR A 263 -13.21 9.62 2.97
CA THR A 263 -14.03 8.47 3.33
C THR A 263 -13.27 7.14 3.20
N ARG A 264 -12.13 7.14 2.49
CA ARG A 264 -11.30 5.94 2.27
C ARG A 264 -9.85 6.07 2.69
N THR A 265 -9.36 7.27 3.02
CA THR A 265 -7.95 7.51 3.37
C THR A 265 -7.73 7.97 4.80
N LEU A 266 -8.76 8.47 5.49
CA LEU A 266 -8.63 8.76 6.92
C LEU A 266 -8.64 7.44 7.71
N ALA A 267 -7.93 7.43 8.83
CA ALA A 267 -8.03 6.34 9.78
C ALA A 267 -9.47 6.23 10.33
N PRO A 268 -9.97 5.02 10.62
CA PRO A 268 -11.18 4.87 11.44
C PRO A 268 -11.04 5.60 12.78
N GLU A 269 -12.15 5.95 13.41
CA GLU A 269 -12.12 6.56 14.76
C GLU A 269 -11.45 5.59 15.74
N PRO A 270 -10.36 5.97 16.43
CA PRO A 270 -9.56 5.04 17.22
C PRO A 270 -10.23 4.62 18.54
N ASP A 271 -11.17 5.42 19.05
CA ASP A 271 -11.68 5.32 20.42
C ASP A 271 -13.11 4.80 20.55
N HIS A 272 -13.68 4.21 19.50
CA HIS A 272 -15.05 3.69 19.53
C HIS A 272 -15.16 2.20 19.87
N GLY A 273 -14.44 1.73 20.91
CA GLY A 273 -14.60 0.36 21.42
C GLY A 273 -13.95 -0.70 20.51
N ASP A 274 -14.74 -1.68 20.05
CA ASP A 274 -14.23 -2.81 19.25
C ASP A 274 -13.73 -2.35 17.86
N PRO A 275 -12.45 -2.59 17.51
CA PRO A 275 -11.89 -2.29 16.19
C PRO A 275 -12.67 -2.89 15.02
N ARG A 276 -13.28 -4.05 15.25
CA ARG A 276 -14.09 -4.76 14.23
C ARG A 276 -15.33 -3.98 13.87
N GLU A 277 -15.97 -3.40 14.87
CA GLU A 277 -17.15 -2.56 14.67
C GLU A 277 -16.77 -1.22 14.02
N ALA A 278 -15.71 -0.56 14.51
CA ALA A 278 -15.21 0.69 13.92
C ALA A 278 -14.86 0.50 12.43
N TRP A 279 -14.21 -0.61 12.09
CA TRP A 279 -13.88 -0.94 10.72
C TRP A 279 -15.12 -1.26 9.87
N ALA A 280 -16.08 -2.00 10.40
CA ALA A 280 -17.33 -2.29 9.69
C ALA A 280 -18.13 -1.01 9.36
N GLN A 281 -18.21 -0.08 10.30
CA GLN A 281 -18.82 1.24 10.06
C GLN A 281 -18.07 2.01 8.98
N TYR A 282 -16.73 2.05 9.08
CA TYR A 282 -15.88 2.70 8.09
C TYR A 282 -16.13 2.17 6.68
N VAL A 283 -16.20 0.84 6.51
CA VAL A 283 -16.46 0.21 5.21
C VAL A 283 -17.83 0.62 4.66
N LEU A 284 -18.86 0.65 5.50
CA LEU A 284 -20.21 0.99 5.07
C LEU A 284 -20.38 2.46 4.73
N ASP A 285 -19.68 3.36 5.46
CA ASP A 285 -19.80 4.81 5.28
C ASP A 285 -18.87 5.37 4.20
N ALA A 286 -17.93 4.56 3.70
CA ALA A 286 -17.08 4.95 2.58
C ALA A 286 -17.87 5.03 1.28
N GLN A 287 -17.56 6.05 0.46
CA GLN A 287 -18.15 6.19 -0.87
C GLN A 287 -17.75 5.00 -1.76
N VAL A 288 -18.68 4.53 -2.59
CA VAL A 288 -18.41 3.47 -3.57
C VAL A 288 -17.56 4.04 -4.70
N LEU A 289 -16.34 3.54 -4.86
CA LEU A 289 -15.42 4.00 -5.89
C LEU A 289 -15.83 3.50 -7.27
N CYS A 290 -16.23 2.23 -7.36
CA CYS A 290 -16.66 1.62 -8.61
C CYS A 290 -17.68 0.50 -8.37
N VAL A 291 -18.55 0.28 -9.35
CA VAL A 291 -19.50 -0.83 -9.42
C VAL A 291 -19.08 -1.74 -10.56
N ARG A 292 -18.77 -3.02 -10.24
CA ARG A 292 -18.39 -3.97 -11.29
C ARG A 292 -19.56 -4.22 -12.24
N ARG A 293 -19.26 -4.17 -13.53
CA ARG A 293 -20.20 -4.40 -14.61
C ARG A 293 -19.59 -5.34 -15.67
N PRO A 294 -20.39 -5.93 -16.55
CA PRO A 294 -19.90 -6.73 -17.67
C PRO A 294 -18.88 -5.99 -18.52
N GLU A 295 -18.08 -6.76 -19.27
CA GLU A 295 -17.08 -6.23 -20.19
C GLU A 295 -17.67 -5.19 -21.16
N GLY A 296 -16.91 -4.12 -21.43
CA GLY A 296 -17.33 -3.01 -22.26
C GLY A 296 -18.19 -1.94 -21.57
N LEU A 297 -18.63 -2.16 -20.34
CA LEU A 297 -19.39 -1.16 -19.57
C LEU A 297 -18.48 -0.43 -18.56
N PRO A 298 -18.67 0.90 -18.38
CA PRO A 298 -17.90 1.65 -17.40
C PRO A 298 -18.28 1.26 -15.95
N TRP A 299 -17.28 1.13 -15.08
CA TRP A 299 -17.49 0.77 -13.67
C TRP A 299 -17.74 1.97 -12.75
N THR A 300 -18.00 3.14 -13.31
CA THR A 300 -18.24 4.37 -12.55
C THR A 300 -19.44 4.21 -11.61
N ALA A 301 -19.26 4.55 -10.34
CA ALA A 301 -20.32 4.62 -9.34
C ALA A 301 -21.02 5.98 -9.36
N PRO A 302 -22.27 6.09 -8.90
CA PRO A 302 -22.93 7.38 -8.65
C PRO A 302 -22.14 8.23 -7.64
N THR A 303 -22.04 9.54 -7.92
CA THR A 303 -21.31 10.46 -7.03
C THR A 303 -21.96 10.52 -5.65
N GLY A 304 -21.14 10.42 -4.61
CA GLY A 304 -21.61 10.51 -3.21
C GLY A 304 -22.27 9.24 -2.66
N LEU A 305 -22.46 8.20 -3.48
CA LEU A 305 -23.06 6.94 -3.03
C LEU A 305 -22.14 6.26 -2.01
N THR A 306 -22.56 6.12 -0.76
CA THR A 306 -21.89 5.26 0.24
C THR A 306 -22.34 3.80 0.07
N PHE A 307 -21.56 2.84 0.59
CA PHE A 307 -21.99 1.46 0.54
C PHE A 307 -23.26 1.22 1.36
N ARG A 308 -23.42 1.95 2.46
CA ARG A 308 -24.62 1.96 3.29
C ARG A 308 -25.86 2.42 2.51
N ASP A 309 -25.74 3.53 1.77
CA ASP A 309 -26.84 4.03 0.95
C ASP A 309 -27.16 3.04 -0.18
N TRP A 310 -26.17 2.36 -0.71
CA TRP A 310 -26.41 1.31 -1.70
C TRP A 310 -27.23 0.14 -1.13
N ILE A 311 -26.91 -0.32 0.10
CA ILE A 311 -27.73 -1.33 0.80
C ILE A 311 -29.17 -0.82 1.01
N ARG A 312 -29.35 0.46 1.30
CA ARG A 312 -30.66 1.10 1.50
C ARG A 312 -31.45 1.39 0.21
N GLY A 313 -30.91 1.01 -0.94
CA GLY A 313 -31.59 1.10 -2.23
C GLY A 313 -31.26 2.31 -3.08
N ALA A 314 -30.25 3.13 -2.71
CA ALA A 314 -29.83 4.28 -3.52
C ALA A 314 -29.02 3.90 -4.79
N GLY A 315 -28.68 2.63 -4.98
CA GLY A 315 -27.97 2.15 -6.17
C GLY A 315 -28.90 1.64 -7.27
N GLU A 316 -28.36 1.44 -8.46
CA GLU A 316 -29.09 0.90 -9.64
C GLU A 316 -29.63 -0.53 -9.43
N ARG A 317 -29.05 -1.27 -8.51
CA ARG A 317 -29.45 -2.63 -8.09
C ARG A 317 -29.05 -2.84 -6.62
N PRO A 318 -29.61 -3.81 -5.92
CA PRO A 318 -29.14 -4.20 -4.61
C PRO A 318 -27.67 -4.66 -4.67
N PRO A 319 -26.83 -4.33 -3.69
CA PRO A 319 -25.47 -4.82 -3.61
C PRO A 319 -25.46 -6.29 -3.17
N THR A 320 -24.44 -7.02 -3.62
CA THR A 320 -24.15 -8.40 -3.22
C THR A 320 -23.00 -8.44 -2.20
N LEU A 321 -22.78 -9.60 -1.58
CA LEU A 321 -21.61 -9.83 -0.74
C LEU A 321 -20.29 -9.65 -1.54
N ASP A 322 -20.30 -10.05 -2.80
CA ASP A 322 -19.19 -9.92 -3.74
C ASP A 322 -18.86 -8.43 -4.05
N ASP A 323 -19.90 -7.57 -4.10
CA ASP A 323 -19.72 -6.11 -4.21
C ASP A 323 -19.10 -5.54 -2.93
N LEU A 324 -19.49 -6.03 -1.75
CA LEU A 324 -18.91 -5.61 -0.47
C LEU A 324 -17.43 -6.01 -0.39
N ASP A 325 -17.10 -7.25 -0.75
CA ASP A 325 -15.72 -7.73 -0.75
C ASP A 325 -14.86 -6.93 -1.74
N TYR A 326 -15.41 -6.60 -2.91
CA TYR A 326 -14.72 -5.76 -3.86
C TYR A 326 -14.56 -4.31 -3.37
N HIS A 327 -15.61 -3.72 -2.77
CA HIS A 327 -15.57 -2.38 -2.20
C HIS A 327 -14.45 -2.23 -1.15
N ARG A 328 -14.27 -3.23 -0.27
CA ARG A 328 -13.19 -3.24 0.72
C ARG A 328 -11.80 -3.14 0.09
N THR A 329 -11.59 -3.66 -1.12
CA THR A 329 -10.31 -3.53 -1.84
C THR A 329 -10.02 -2.12 -2.34
N THR A 330 -11.00 -1.22 -2.28
CA THR A 330 -10.87 0.18 -2.70
C THR A 330 -10.69 1.15 -1.53
N LEU A 331 -10.48 0.65 -0.32
CA LEU A 331 -10.26 1.44 0.89
C LEU A 331 -8.77 1.47 1.22
N PHE A 332 -8.26 2.65 1.52
CA PHE A 332 -6.82 2.91 1.64
C PHE A 332 -6.45 3.68 2.93
N PRO A 333 -6.95 3.28 4.12
CA PRO A 333 -6.55 3.91 5.37
C PRO A 333 -5.08 3.60 5.71
N PRO A 334 -4.47 4.33 6.65
CA PRO A 334 -3.08 4.06 7.08
C PRO A 334 -2.84 2.64 7.59
N VAL A 335 -3.83 2.06 8.28
CA VAL A 335 -3.84 0.65 8.68
C VAL A 335 -5.10 -0.01 8.15
N ARG A 336 -4.94 -1.04 7.33
CA ARG A 336 -6.05 -1.76 6.68
C ARG A 336 -6.13 -3.20 7.19
N PRO A 337 -7.25 -3.62 7.80
CA PRO A 337 -7.44 -5.01 8.20
C PRO A 337 -7.95 -5.84 7.01
N ARG A 338 -7.26 -6.97 6.74
CA ARG A 338 -7.55 -7.92 5.65
C ARG A 338 -7.42 -9.38 6.14
N GLY A 339 -7.87 -9.69 7.35
CA GLY A 339 -7.55 -10.91 8.06
C GLY A 339 -6.22 -10.80 8.84
N HIS A 340 -5.45 -9.76 8.56
CA HIS A 340 -4.23 -9.31 9.19
C HIS A 340 -4.25 -7.78 9.23
N LEU A 341 -3.32 -7.14 9.94
CA LEU A 341 -3.12 -5.70 9.93
C LEU A 341 -2.06 -5.34 8.89
N GLU A 342 -2.42 -4.51 7.92
CA GLU A 342 -1.55 -4.01 6.86
C GLU A 342 -1.23 -2.54 7.14
N LEU A 343 0.03 -2.24 7.49
CA LEU A 343 0.51 -0.88 7.75
C LEU A 343 1.00 -0.28 6.42
N ARG A 344 0.37 0.80 5.96
CA ARG A 344 0.48 1.33 4.59
C ARG A 344 1.16 2.69 4.48
N MET A 345 1.49 3.32 5.60
CA MET A 345 1.90 4.73 5.65
C MET A 345 3.36 4.97 5.27
N ILE A 346 4.16 3.96 5.01
CA ILE A 346 5.62 4.07 4.88
C ILE A 346 6.01 4.27 3.42
N ASP A 347 6.84 5.27 3.14
CA ASP A 347 7.40 5.51 1.81
C ASP A 347 8.29 4.34 1.37
N ALA A 348 8.33 4.03 0.07
CA ALA A 348 9.28 3.06 -0.48
C ALA A 348 10.71 3.45 -0.10
N GLN A 349 11.53 2.46 0.20
CA GLN A 349 12.89 2.63 0.70
C GLN A 349 13.95 2.22 -0.34
N PRO A 350 15.12 2.88 -0.34
CA PRO A 350 16.19 2.54 -1.27
C PRO A 350 16.82 1.19 -0.90
N GLY A 351 17.23 0.42 -1.91
CA GLY A 351 17.90 -0.86 -1.73
C GLY A 351 17.10 -1.83 -0.85
N ASP A 352 17.73 -2.32 0.19
CA ASP A 352 17.14 -3.22 1.19
C ASP A 352 16.61 -2.47 2.43
N GLY A 353 16.39 -1.16 2.35
CA GLY A 353 15.84 -0.39 3.46
C GLY A 353 14.47 -0.86 3.95
N TRP A 354 13.72 -1.60 3.12
CA TRP A 354 12.47 -2.27 3.51
C TRP A 354 12.67 -3.27 4.65
N VAL A 355 13.86 -3.85 4.80
CA VAL A 355 14.20 -4.79 5.90
C VAL A 355 14.14 -4.10 7.26
N VAL A 356 14.64 -2.86 7.33
CA VAL A 356 14.56 -2.06 8.57
C VAL A 356 13.11 -1.79 8.95
N VAL A 357 12.28 -1.46 7.94
CA VAL A 357 10.84 -1.25 8.13
C VAL A 357 10.17 -2.51 8.70
N ALA A 358 10.39 -3.66 8.04
CA ALA A 358 9.81 -4.94 8.47
C ALA A 358 10.28 -5.31 9.90
N ALA A 359 11.57 -5.17 10.17
CA ALA A 359 12.15 -5.50 11.48
C ALA A 359 11.62 -4.59 12.59
N LEU A 360 11.59 -3.27 12.37
CA LEU A 360 11.08 -2.30 13.36
C LEU A 360 9.61 -2.56 13.67
N VAL A 361 8.77 -2.64 12.63
CA VAL A 361 7.31 -2.79 12.81
C VAL A 361 6.97 -4.12 13.48
N THR A 362 7.60 -5.22 13.04
CA THR A 362 7.36 -6.54 13.65
C THR A 362 7.81 -6.57 15.11
N ALA A 363 9.02 -6.06 15.41
CA ALA A 363 9.54 -6.04 16.79
C ALA A 363 8.65 -5.24 17.73
N LEU A 364 8.12 -4.10 17.28
CA LEU A 364 7.26 -3.24 18.11
C LEU A 364 5.85 -3.81 18.31
N LEU A 365 5.33 -4.59 17.36
CA LEU A 365 3.97 -5.14 17.45
C LEU A 365 3.93 -6.53 18.06
N ASP A 366 4.96 -7.35 17.86
CA ASP A 366 4.96 -8.76 18.28
C ASP A 366 5.68 -9.00 19.62
N ASP A 367 6.55 -8.09 20.06
CA ASP A 367 7.16 -8.18 21.41
C ASP A 367 6.37 -7.31 22.40
N PRO A 368 5.73 -7.89 23.44
CA PRO A 368 4.89 -7.12 24.37
C PRO A 368 5.63 -6.03 25.13
N VAL A 369 6.92 -6.24 25.45
CA VAL A 369 7.74 -5.25 26.18
C VAL A 369 8.05 -4.07 25.27
N ALA A 370 8.39 -4.33 24.00
CA ALA A 370 8.60 -3.27 23.02
C ALA A 370 7.29 -2.53 22.71
N ALA A 371 6.17 -3.23 22.65
CA ALA A 371 4.84 -2.62 22.47
C ALA A 371 4.49 -1.66 23.61
N ASP A 372 4.75 -2.02 24.87
CA ASP A 372 4.53 -1.14 26.02
C ASP A 372 5.43 0.10 25.98
N ALA A 373 6.70 -0.09 25.68
CA ALA A 373 7.65 1.02 25.55
C ALA A 373 7.27 1.97 24.42
N ALA A 374 6.82 1.42 23.27
CA ALA A 374 6.35 2.23 22.15
C ALA A 374 5.08 3.01 22.51
N LEU A 375 4.08 2.38 23.12
CA LEU A 375 2.85 3.05 23.55
C LEU A 375 3.15 4.22 24.49
N ALA A 376 4.04 4.03 25.46
CA ALA A 376 4.46 5.08 26.39
C ALA A 376 5.20 6.24 25.67
N ALA A 377 6.07 5.92 24.69
CA ALA A 377 6.80 6.91 23.91
C ALA A 377 5.89 7.75 22.99
N LEU A 378 4.76 7.16 22.56
CA LEU A 378 3.82 7.79 21.64
C LEU A 378 2.76 8.64 22.35
N GLU A 379 2.50 8.43 23.63
CA GLU A 379 1.51 9.16 24.41
C GLU A 379 1.64 10.70 24.29
N PRO A 380 2.83 11.32 24.36
CA PRO A 380 2.97 12.77 24.19
C PRO A 380 2.59 13.30 22.81
N LEU A 381 2.56 12.44 21.79
CA LEU A 381 2.19 12.80 20.42
C LEU A 381 0.68 12.74 20.19
N GLU A 382 -0.08 12.19 21.13
CA GLU A 382 -1.53 12.07 21.00
C GLU A 382 -2.20 13.43 21.17
N ARG A 383 -3.06 13.72 20.21
CA ARG A 383 -4.00 14.84 20.25
C ARG A 383 -5.38 14.29 19.89
N THR A 384 -6.32 14.47 20.78
CA THR A 384 -7.71 14.04 20.57
C THR A 384 -8.49 15.06 19.73
N ASP A 385 -7.97 16.29 19.68
CA ASP A 385 -8.63 17.39 18.97
C ASP A 385 -8.09 17.51 17.55
N GLY A 386 -9.01 17.69 16.60
CA GLY A 386 -8.66 18.00 15.22
C GLY A 386 -8.89 16.86 14.23
N PRO A 387 -8.38 17.01 13.00
CA PRO A 387 -8.61 16.05 11.94
C PRO A 387 -7.93 14.70 12.21
N ARG A 388 -8.58 13.61 11.80
CA ARG A 388 -8.02 12.25 11.88
C ARG A 388 -6.78 12.07 10.99
N PRO A 389 -5.88 11.11 11.32
CA PRO A 389 -4.80 10.68 10.41
C PRO A 389 -5.31 10.33 9.00
N PRO A 390 -4.57 10.66 7.94
CA PRO A 390 -3.29 11.36 7.90
C PRO A 390 -3.39 12.90 7.87
N ARG A 391 -4.51 13.50 8.24
CA ARG A 391 -4.72 14.97 8.24
C ARG A 391 -4.43 15.64 9.58
N SER A 392 -4.18 14.87 10.65
CA SER A 392 -3.86 15.43 11.96
C SER A 392 -2.56 16.24 11.95
N GLU A 393 -2.40 17.12 12.93
CA GLU A 393 -1.23 17.99 13.01
C GLU A 393 0.07 17.19 13.11
N VAL A 394 0.11 16.17 13.97
CA VAL A 394 1.30 15.35 14.14
C VAL A 394 1.70 14.60 12.86
N TRP A 395 0.73 14.15 12.06
CA TRP A 395 1.01 13.53 10.75
C TRP A 395 1.52 14.55 9.73
N ARG A 396 1.01 15.78 9.74
CA ARG A 396 1.53 16.85 8.87
C ARG A 396 2.96 17.22 9.24
N ARG A 397 3.26 17.32 10.55
CA ARG A 397 4.63 17.54 11.05
C ARG A 397 5.55 16.38 10.64
N ALA A 398 5.10 15.14 10.79
CA ALA A 398 5.83 13.94 10.35
C ALA A 398 6.17 13.98 8.86
N ALA A 399 5.20 14.34 8.01
CA ALA A 399 5.41 14.43 6.57
C ALA A 399 6.29 15.62 6.16
N THR A 400 6.27 16.74 6.90
CA THR A 400 6.98 17.96 6.52
C THR A 400 8.36 18.05 7.16
N LEU A 401 8.44 17.85 8.47
CA LEU A 401 9.66 18.03 9.27
C LEU A 401 10.40 16.70 9.50
N ALA A 402 9.68 15.60 9.54
CA ALA A 402 10.21 14.27 9.83
C ALA A 402 11.07 14.28 11.12
N MET A 403 12.30 13.84 11.04
CA MET A 403 13.23 13.79 12.19
C MET A 403 13.77 15.17 12.64
N ALA A 404 13.53 16.24 11.89
CA ALA A 404 13.82 17.59 12.36
C ALA A 404 12.85 18.06 13.47
N ASP A 405 11.70 17.39 13.62
CA ASP A 405 10.78 17.61 14.74
C ASP A 405 11.31 16.94 16.02
N PRO A 406 11.55 17.67 17.11
CA PRO A 406 12.19 17.12 18.32
C PRO A 406 11.30 16.11 19.08
N GLU A 407 9.97 16.26 19.04
CA GLU A 407 9.04 15.34 19.71
C GLU A 407 8.97 14.01 18.95
N LEU A 408 8.79 14.08 17.61
CA LEU A 408 8.81 12.91 16.75
C LEU A 408 10.15 12.17 16.82
N ARG A 409 11.27 12.92 16.79
CA ARG A 409 12.60 12.33 16.91
C ARG A 409 12.78 11.60 18.24
N ARG A 410 12.35 12.17 19.37
CA ARG A 410 12.43 11.52 20.69
C ARG A 410 11.63 10.23 20.71
N ALA A 411 10.36 10.25 20.29
CA ALA A 411 9.52 9.08 20.22
C ALA A 411 10.11 8.01 19.30
N THR A 412 10.64 8.41 18.14
CA THR A 412 11.29 7.52 17.18
C THR A 412 12.50 6.81 17.79
N LEU A 413 13.40 7.55 18.46
CA LEU A 413 14.57 6.95 19.09
C LEU A 413 14.19 5.95 20.18
N THR A 414 13.15 6.23 20.95
CA THR A 414 12.64 5.28 21.95
C THR A 414 12.06 4.03 21.27
N CYS A 415 11.31 4.17 20.19
CA CYS A 415 10.80 3.04 19.42
C CYS A 415 11.94 2.18 18.83
N PHE A 416 12.99 2.80 18.28
CA PHE A 416 14.15 2.06 17.76
C PHE A 416 14.91 1.32 18.88
N ALA A 417 15.08 1.94 20.05
CA ALA A 417 15.70 1.28 21.21
C ALA A 417 14.86 0.09 21.70
N ALA A 418 13.54 0.22 21.74
CA ALA A 418 12.63 -0.86 22.11
C ALA A 418 12.70 -2.03 21.11
N ALA A 419 12.73 -1.72 19.82
CA ALA A 419 12.86 -2.71 18.75
C ALA A 419 14.23 -3.41 18.78
N ASP A 420 15.32 -2.68 19.02
CA ASP A 420 16.65 -3.26 19.19
C ASP A 420 16.69 -4.28 20.33
N ALA A 421 16.09 -3.93 21.47
CA ALA A 421 15.97 -4.84 22.62
C ALA A 421 15.10 -6.08 22.29
N ALA A 422 14.01 -5.91 21.55
CA ALA A 422 13.16 -7.02 21.11
C ALA A 422 13.89 -7.95 20.13
N LEU A 423 14.58 -7.38 19.13
CA LEU A 423 15.41 -8.15 18.20
C LEU A 423 16.55 -8.88 18.90
N GLY A 424 17.10 -8.31 20.00
CA GLY A 424 18.08 -8.99 20.84
C GLY A 424 17.54 -10.24 21.56
N ARG A 425 16.23 -10.32 21.76
CA ARG A 425 15.55 -11.53 22.33
C ARG A 425 15.14 -12.54 21.25
N LEU A 426 15.14 -12.15 19.98
CA LEU A 426 14.75 -13.02 18.86
C LEU A 426 15.98 -13.83 18.40
N PRO A 427 16.00 -15.18 18.55
CA PRO A 427 17.09 -16.00 18.11
C PRO A 427 17.37 -15.85 16.62
N GLY A 428 18.63 -15.67 16.24
CA GLY A 428 19.04 -15.51 14.83
C GLY A 428 18.89 -14.10 14.27
N ALA A 429 18.34 -13.14 15.00
CA ALA A 429 18.11 -11.78 14.50
C ALA A 429 19.31 -10.83 14.58
N GLY A 430 20.51 -11.32 14.87
CA GLY A 430 21.71 -10.48 15.05
C GLY A 430 21.98 -9.54 13.86
N GLN A 431 21.89 -10.05 12.63
CA GLN A 431 22.07 -9.23 11.44
C GLN A 431 20.97 -8.17 11.29
N LEU A 432 19.71 -8.53 11.55
CA LEU A 432 18.60 -7.55 11.51
C LEU A 432 18.78 -6.45 12.56
N ARG A 433 19.23 -6.83 13.76
CA ARG A 433 19.55 -5.88 14.82
C ARG A 433 20.63 -4.90 14.37
N THR A 434 21.69 -5.37 13.71
CA THR A 434 22.78 -4.53 13.18
C THR A 434 22.22 -3.52 12.18
N VAL A 435 21.47 -3.93 11.16
CA VAL A 435 20.96 -3.01 10.13
C VAL A 435 19.94 -2.01 10.69
N VAL A 436 19.15 -2.39 11.72
CA VAL A 436 18.25 -1.46 12.42
C VAL A 436 19.04 -0.42 13.21
N ALA A 437 20.12 -0.81 13.92
CA ALA A 437 20.99 0.09 14.65
C ALA A 437 21.72 1.07 13.71
N GLU A 438 22.28 0.58 12.60
CA GLU A 438 22.95 1.42 11.58
C GLU A 438 21.99 2.45 10.99
N PHE A 439 20.76 2.07 10.69
CA PHE A 439 19.73 2.99 10.23
C PHE A 439 19.42 4.06 11.29
N ALA A 440 19.26 3.65 12.56
CA ALA A 440 19.00 4.55 13.67
C ALA A 440 20.12 5.58 13.86
N GLU A 441 21.37 5.15 13.75
CA GLU A 441 22.54 6.03 13.82
C GLU A 441 22.67 6.97 12.62
N ARG A 442 22.37 6.45 11.41
CA ARG A 442 22.47 7.24 10.19
C ARG A 442 21.42 8.34 10.13
N TYR A 443 20.19 8.06 10.56
CA TYR A 443 19.05 8.95 10.36
C TYR A 443 18.46 9.50 11.67
N PRO A 444 17.66 8.81 12.48
CA PRO A 444 17.00 9.39 13.63
C PRO A 444 17.96 10.01 14.65
N ALA A 445 19.09 9.37 14.94
CA ALA A 445 20.06 9.89 15.89
C ALA A 445 20.67 11.24 15.46
N ARG A 446 20.72 11.50 14.15
CA ARG A 446 21.22 12.75 13.58
C ARG A 446 20.11 13.75 13.22
N GLY A 447 18.84 13.46 13.56
CA GLY A 447 17.70 14.28 13.18
C GLY A 447 17.41 14.27 11.68
N ARG A 448 17.74 13.18 10.99
CA ARG A 448 17.62 12.99 9.54
C ARG A 448 16.68 11.82 9.20
N CYS A 449 16.26 11.77 7.95
CA CYS A 449 15.56 10.66 7.32
C CYS A 449 16.10 10.44 5.89
N PRO A 450 15.75 9.37 5.21
CA PRO A 450 16.21 9.10 3.83
C PRO A 450 15.96 10.25 2.84
N ALA A 451 14.87 11.02 3.02
CA ALA A 451 14.59 12.19 2.19
C ALA A 451 15.67 13.27 2.25
N ASP A 452 16.40 13.38 3.38
CA ASP A 452 17.44 14.37 3.52
C ASP A 452 18.65 14.06 2.64
N ASP A 453 18.95 12.79 2.38
CA ASP A 453 20.01 12.40 1.44
C ASP A 453 19.64 12.78 0.00
N GLN A 454 18.37 12.64 -0.40
CA GLN A 454 17.88 13.12 -1.71
C GLN A 454 17.96 14.65 -1.82
N LEU A 455 17.61 15.39 -0.76
CA LEU A 455 17.70 16.84 -0.74
C LEU A 455 19.16 17.34 -0.82
N ASP A 456 20.08 16.65 -0.17
CA ASP A 456 21.51 16.99 -0.24
C ASP A 456 22.07 16.75 -1.64
N ALA A 457 21.67 15.65 -2.29
CA ALA A 457 22.02 15.36 -3.68
C ALA A 457 21.48 16.43 -4.65
N LEU A 458 20.25 16.90 -4.44
CA LEU A 458 19.68 18.00 -5.23
C LEU A 458 20.44 19.31 -5.06
N ARG A 459 20.84 19.65 -3.83
CA ARG A 459 21.60 20.89 -3.53
C ARG A 459 23.00 20.89 -4.12
N SER A 460 23.65 19.71 -4.13
CA SER A 460 24.99 19.54 -4.71
C SER A 460 24.99 19.42 -6.23
N GLY A 461 23.81 19.36 -6.86
CA GLY A 461 23.70 19.09 -8.30
C GLY A 461 24.17 17.68 -8.68
N THR A 462 24.42 16.82 -7.69
CA THR A 462 24.74 15.43 -7.91
C THR A 462 23.46 14.64 -8.11
N ARG A 463 23.47 13.71 -9.07
CA ARG A 463 22.40 12.70 -9.10
C ARG A 463 22.42 11.93 -7.78
N PRO A 464 21.27 11.65 -7.16
CA PRO A 464 21.26 10.67 -6.09
C PRO A 464 21.98 9.42 -6.61
N ALA A 465 23.11 9.09 -6.03
CA ALA A 465 23.78 7.84 -6.36
C ALA A 465 22.77 6.71 -6.09
N PRO A 466 22.65 5.73 -6.97
CA PRO A 466 21.96 4.53 -6.59
C PRO A 466 22.58 4.05 -5.27
N PRO A 467 21.81 3.61 -4.27
CA PRO A 467 22.40 2.94 -3.13
C PRO A 467 23.30 1.83 -3.72
N GLU A 468 24.55 1.80 -3.29
CA GLU A 468 25.44 0.71 -3.67
C GLU A 468 24.71 -0.58 -3.36
N GLU A 469 24.36 -1.33 -4.41
CA GLU A 469 23.94 -2.70 -4.25
C GLU A 469 25.12 -3.39 -3.60
N ALA A 470 24.93 -3.90 -2.38
CA ALA A 470 25.90 -4.78 -1.79
C ALA A 470 26.17 -5.86 -2.83
N ALA A 471 27.41 -5.90 -3.32
CA ALA A 471 27.86 -6.93 -4.23
C ALA A 471 27.55 -8.30 -3.62
N PRO A 472 27.23 -9.31 -4.42
CA PRO A 472 26.79 -10.62 -3.97
C PRO A 472 27.78 -11.31 -3.02
#